data_eff138481d64a984039b79474bb6a1c9
#
_entry.id   eff138481d64a984039b79474bb6a1c9
#
_cell.length_a   1.000
_cell.length_b   1.000
_cell.length_c   1.000
_cell.angle_alpha   90.00
_cell.angle_beta   90.00
_cell.angle_gamma   90.00
#
_symmetry.space_group_name_H-M   'P 1'
#
loop_
_entity.id
_entity.type
_entity.pdbx_description
1 polymer ?
#
loop_
_entity_poly.entity_id
_entity_poly.type
_entity_poly.pdbx_seq_one_letter_code
_entity_poly.pdbx_strand_id
1 'polypeptide(L)'
;MERNTRTNFAFYPPERDGGAWHATLESLERALREAFPDPAIGHRRSGIHEMTVLDFEIELAPDVWVDGTAAISGPDYAYITLTDVTADEAGVFAVWLRDSFVPAPDLVRFVSSLAMADGEETPLPLPSDRDSEGVGDLLRRHLDAFDR
;
A
#
# COMPACT_ATOMS: atom_id res chain seq x y z
N MET A 1 14.01 10.64 -19.15
CA MET A 1 13.53 10.57 -17.78
C MET A 1 12.23 9.80 -17.69
N GLU A 2 12.21 8.79 -16.88
CA GLU A 2 11.05 7.93 -16.76
C GLU A 2 10.06 8.44 -15.73
N ARG A 3 8.98 9.02 -16.19
CA ARG A 3 7.90 9.44 -15.30
C ARG A 3 6.96 8.31 -14.96
N ASN A 4 7.08 7.20 -15.71
CA ASN A 4 6.20 6.06 -15.57
C ASN A 4 6.91 4.85 -14.98
N THR A 5 7.94 5.09 -14.19
CA THR A 5 8.62 4.02 -13.49
C THR A 5 7.60 3.25 -12.66
N ARG A 6 7.59 1.93 -12.83
CA ARG A 6 6.68 1.05 -12.13
C ARG A 6 7.45 0.17 -11.17
N THR A 7 6.90 -0.03 -10.00
CA THR A 7 7.50 -0.88 -8.99
C THR A 7 6.41 -1.36 -8.06
N ASN A 8 6.77 -2.22 -7.12
CA ASN A 8 5.85 -2.59 -6.05
C ASN A 8 6.05 -1.65 -4.89
N PHE A 9 4.95 -1.21 -4.29
CA PHE A 9 4.99 -0.43 -3.05
C PHE A 9 4.31 -1.24 -1.96
N ALA A 10 4.94 -1.32 -0.81
CA ALA A 10 4.37 -1.99 0.35
C ALA A 10 4.10 -0.95 1.43
N PHE A 11 2.98 -1.12 2.12
CA PHE A 11 2.55 -0.23 3.19
C PHE A 11 2.43 -1.01 4.49
N TYR A 12 2.90 -0.43 5.58
CA TYR A 12 2.99 -1.07 6.89
C TYR A 12 2.54 -0.13 7.99
N PRO A 13 2.07 -0.67 9.14
CA PRO A 13 1.96 0.12 10.34
C PRO A 13 3.36 0.48 10.87
N PRO A 14 3.45 1.41 11.86
CA PRO A 14 4.73 1.72 12.48
C PRO A 14 5.39 0.47 13.05
N GLU A 15 6.72 0.40 12.95
CA GLU A 15 7.47 -0.78 13.39
C GLU A 15 7.23 -1.17 14.84
N ARG A 16 7.01 -0.19 15.70
CA ARG A 16 6.83 -0.44 17.14
C ARG A 16 5.38 -0.76 17.51
N ASP A 17 4.49 -0.72 16.54
CA ASP A 17 3.08 -0.95 16.80
C ASP A 17 2.43 -1.62 15.60
N GLY A 18 2.71 -2.90 15.44
CA GLY A 18 2.20 -3.68 14.32
C GLY A 18 0.68 -3.80 14.29
N GLY A 19 0.02 -3.54 15.41
CA GLY A 19 -1.43 -3.57 15.50
C GLY A 19 -2.08 -2.19 15.41
N ALA A 20 -1.32 -1.15 15.06
CA ALA A 20 -1.82 0.22 15.08
C ALA A 20 -2.99 0.46 14.11
N TRP A 21 -3.09 -0.34 13.06
CA TRP A 21 -4.19 -0.17 12.09
C TRP A 21 -5.53 -0.68 12.62
N HIS A 22 -5.54 -1.49 13.67
CA HIS A 22 -6.76 -2.09 14.23
C HIS A 22 -7.63 -2.73 13.13
N ALA A 23 -7.00 -3.42 12.21
CA ALA A 23 -7.64 -3.90 10.99
C ALA A 23 -7.67 -5.42 10.93
N THR A 24 -8.61 -5.94 10.14
CA THR A 24 -8.67 -7.35 9.77
C THR A 24 -8.78 -7.43 8.26
N LEU A 25 -8.57 -8.61 7.68
CA LEU A 25 -8.81 -8.78 6.25
C LEU A 25 -10.26 -8.49 5.90
N GLU A 26 -11.19 -8.83 6.80
CA GLU A 26 -12.61 -8.55 6.58
C GLU A 26 -12.89 -7.06 6.54
N SER A 27 -12.28 -6.28 7.46
CA SER A 27 -12.47 -4.83 7.46
C SER A 27 -11.86 -4.19 6.23
N LEU A 28 -10.72 -4.70 5.76
CA LEU A 28 -10.11 -4.21 4.54
C LEU A 28 -10.99 -4.52 3.33
N GLU A 29 -11.48 -5.74 3.22
CA GLU A 29 -12.36 -6.10 2.11
C GLU A 29 -13.58 -5.20 2.06
N ARG A 30 -14.20 -4.95 3.20
CA ARG A 30 -15.37 -4.07 3.28
C ARG A 30 -15.00 -2.64 2.82
N ALA A 31 -13.87 -2.13 3.29
CA ALA A 31 -13.44 -0.79 2.93
C ALA A 31 -13.16 -0.67 1.43
N LEU A 32 -12.54 -1.68 0.84
CA LEU A 32 -12.29 -1.68 -0.61
C LEU A 32 -13.58 -1.69 -1.40
N ARG A 33 -14.58 -2.48 -0.97
CA ARG A 33 -15.86 -2.54 -1.65
C ARG A 33 -16.66 -1.25 -1.53
N GLU A 34 -16.50 -0.55 -0.42
CA GLU A 34 -17.17 0.74 -0.23
C GLU A 34 -16.51 1.86 -1.02
N ALA A 35 -15.19 1.81 -1.19
CA ALA A 35 -14.44 2.90 -1.80
C ALA A 35 -14.30 2.79 -3.31
N PHE A 36 -14.27 1.57 -3.85
CA PHE A 36 -13.96 1.35 -5.26
C PHE A 36 -15.05 0.52 -5.94
N PRO A 37 -15.38 0.82 -7.21
CA PRO A 37 -16.46 0.09 -7.89
C PRO A 37 -16.03 -1.31 -8.28
N ASP A 38 -16.88 -2.27 -7.98
CA ASP A 38 -16.75 -3.67 -8.41
C ASP A 38 -15.33 -4.24 -8.28
N PRO A 39 -14.70 -4.18 -7.07
CA PRO A 39 -13.37 -4.73 -6.92
C PRO A 39 -13.37 -6.24 -7.07
N ALA A 40 -12.33 -6.79 -7.69
CA ALA A 40 -12.12 -8.22 -7.72
C ALA A 40 -11.32 -8.60 -6.47
N ILE A 41 -11.89 -9.44 -5.60
CA ILE A 41 -11.28 -9.80 -4.33
C ILE A 41 -11.28 -11.32 -4.19
N GLY A 42 -10.13 -11.87 -3.85
CA GLY A 42 -9.97 -13.29 -3.57
C GLY A 42 -9.16 -13.52 -2.32
N HIS A 43 -9.35 -14.67 -1.72
CA HIS A 43 -8.58 -15.09 -0.55
C HIS A 43 -7.80 -16.34 -0.91
N ARG A 44 -6.57 -16.44 -0.41
CA ARG A 44 -5.76 -17.63 -0.58
C ARG A 44 -4.88 -17.84 0.64
N ARG A 45 -4.37 -19.04 0.79
CA ARG A 45 -3.44 -19.32 1.87
C ARG A 45 -2.02 -19.24 1.36
N SER A 46 -1.18 -18.58 2.15
CA SER A 46 0.26 -18.57 1.86
C SER A 46 0.83 -19.94 2.21
N GLY A 47 1.53 -20.56 1.26
CA GLY A 47 2.05 -21.91 1.46
C GLY A 47 3.13 -22.00 2.52
N ILE A 48 3.85 -20.93 2.79
CA ILE A 48 4.98 -20.94 3.72
C ILE A 48 4.55 -20.73 5.16
N HIS A 49 3.62 -19.81 5.39
CA HIS A 49 3.23 -19.40 6.75
C HIS A 49 1.81 -19.79 7.12
N GLU A 50 1.12 -20.50 6.25
CA GLU A 50 -0.28 -20.89 6.44
C GLU A 50 -1.18 -19.71 6.80
N MET A 51 -0.83 -18.54 6.31
CA MET A 51 -1.52 -17.30 6.56
C MET A 51 -2.49 -17.01 5.43
N THR A 52 -3.69 -16.56 5.77
CA THR A 52 -4.64 -16.13 4.74
C THR A 52 -4.22 -14.76 4.22
N VAL A 53 -4.16 -14.63 2.91
CA VAL A 53 -3.90 -13.34 2.27
C VAL A 53 -5.07 -12.98 1.39
N LEU A 54 -5.27 -11.68 1.20
CA LEU A 54 -6.33 -11.15 0.36
C LEU A 54 -5.69 -10.55 -0.89
N ASP A 55 -6.09 -11.03 -2.05
CA ASP A 55 -5.67 -10.46 -3.32
C ASP A 55 -6.79 -9.58 -3.84
N PHE A 56 -6.46 -8.41 -4.37
CA PHE A 56 -7.47 -7.50 -4.87
C PHE A 56 -7.03 -6.82 -6.15
N GLU A 57 -8.02 -6.47 -6.97
CA GLU A 57 -7.83 -5.63 -8.14
C GLU A 57 -8.90 -4.54 -8.05
N ILE A 58 -8.48 -3.28 -8.06
CA ILE A 58 -9.39 -2.16 -7.87
C ILE A 58 -9.19 -1.09 -8.94
N GLU A 59 -10.26 -0.39 -9.24
CA GLU A 59 -10.21 0.76 -10.15
C GLU A 59 -10.02 2.01 -9.32
N LEU A 60 -8.79 2.55 -9.31
CA LEU A 60 -8.45 3.75 -8.54
C LEU A 60 -9.09 5.00 -9.13
N ALA A 61 -9.20 5.04 -10.44
CA ALA A 61 -9.76 6.15 -11.19
C ALA A 61 -10.31 5.56 -12.49
N PRO A 62 -11.12 6.27 -13.27
CA PRO A 62 -11.65 5.70 -14.50
C PRO A 62 -10.56 5.09 -15.38
N ASP A 63 -10.70 3.80 -15.66
CA ASP A 63 -9.78 3.02 -16.48
C ASP A 63 -8.37 2.84 -15.90
N VAL A 64 -8.17 3.14 -14.61
CA VAL A 64 -6.88 2.94 -13.93
C VAL A 64 -7.04 1.83 -12.89
N TRP A 65 -6.57 0.65 -13.22
CA TRP A 65 -6.68 -0.53 -12.37
C TRP A 65 -5.34 -0.87 -11.72
N VAL A 66 -5.37 -1.26 -10.46
CA VAL A 66 -4.17 -1.72 -9.76
C VAL A 66 -4.45 -3.03 -9.05
N ASP A 67 -3.41 -3.85 -8.94
CA ASP A 67 -3.44 -5.11 -8.22
C ASP A 67 -2.73 -4.97 -6.88
N GLY A 68 -3.23 -5.66 -5.89
CA GLY A 68 -2.59 -5.65 -4.59
C GLY A 68 -2.80 -6.94 -3.83
N THR A 69 -2.04 -7.08 -2.76
CA THR A 69 -2.13 -8.21 -1.83
C THR A 69 -1.99 -7.68 -0.42
N ALA A 70 -2.81 -8.19 0.47
CA ALA A 70 -2.76 -7.79 1.88
C ALA A 70 -2.68 -9.01 2.77
N ALA A 71 -1.95 -8.88 3.87
CA ALA A 71 -1.95 -9.87 4.93
C ALA A 71 -2.09 -9.13 6.25
N ILE A 72 -3.02 -9.58 7.08
CA ILE A 72 -3.24 -9.04 8.41
C ILE A 72 -3.45 -10.24 9.30
N SER A 73 -2.53 -10.46 10.22
CA SER A 73 -2.55 -11.64 11.07
C SER A 73 -2.36 -11.24 12.52
N GLY A 74 -3.45 -11.34 13.28
CA GLY A 74 -3.40 -11.01 14.69
C GLY A 74 -3.10 -9.53 14.93
N PRO A 75 -2.74 -9.18 16.17
CA PRO A 75 -2.54 -7.77 16.53
C PRO A 75 -1.17 -7.21 16.13
N ASP A 76 -0.27 -8.05 15.62
CA ASP A 76 1.13 -7.63 15.45
C ASP A 76 1.61 -7.58 14.03
N TYR A 77 0.78 -7.92 13.05
CA TYR A 77 1.27 -8.04 11.69
C TYR A 77 0.24 -7.58 10.67
N ALA A 78 0.65 -6.63 9.85
CA ALA A 78 -0.20 -6.14 8.75
C ALA A 78 0.69 -5.58 7.64
N TYR A 79 0.31 -5.85 6.39
CA TYR A 79 0.89 -5.14 5.25
C TYR A 79 -0.10 -5.14 4.09
N ILE A 80 0.07 -4.17 3.21
CA ILE A 80 -0.63 -4.12 1.92
C ILE A 80 0.42 -3.79 0.87
N THR A 81 0.48 -4.58 -0.19
CA THR A 81 1.42 -4.36 -1.30
C THR A 81 0.64 -4.09 -2.57
N LEU A 82 1.03 -3.04 -3.29
CA LEU A 82 0.56 -2.82 -4.66
C LEU A 82 1.62 -3.33 -5.63
N THR A 83 1.19 -4.00 -6.67
CA THR A 83 2.07 -4.65 -7.63
C THR A 83 2.13 -3.86 -8.92
N ASP A 84 3.35 -3.53 -9.36
CA ASP A 84 3.60 -2.92 -10.66
C ASP A 84 2.78 -1.64 -10.87
N VAL A 85 3.01 -0.65 -10.00
CA VAL A 85 2.30 0.63 -10.04
C VAL A 85 3.27 1.80 -10.21
N THR A 86 2.74 2.92 -10.70
CA THR A 86 3.49 4.17 -10.74
C THR A 86 3.40 4.86 -9.38
N ALA A 87 4.27 5.86 -9.18
CA ALA A 87 4.23 6.68 -7.97
C ALA A 87 2.88 7.39 -7.81
N ASP A 88 2.31 7.87 -8.91
CA ASP A 88 1.01 8.55 -8.86
C ASP A 88 -0.11 7.60 -8.44
N GLU A 89 -0.12 6.39 -8.99
CA GLU A 89 -1.10 5.37 -8.60
C GLU A 89 -0.94 5.01 -7.14
N ALA A 90 0.29 4.79 -6.71
CA ALA A 90 0.56 4.47 -5.31
C ALA A 90 0.15 5.62 -4.38
N GLY A 91 0.34 6.87 -4.82
CA GLY A 91 -0.05 8.04 -4.04
C GLY A 91 -1.55 8.11 -3.80
N VAL A 92 -2.35 7.83 -4.83
CA VAL A 92 -3.81 7.82 -4.69
C VAL A 92 -4.24 6.75 -3.68
N PHE A 93 -3.71 5.55 -3.81
CA PHE A 93 -4.04 4.47 -2.88
C PHE A 93 -3.56 4.79 -1.47
N ALA A 94 -2.35 5.32 -1.33
CA ALA A 94 -1.77 5.62 -0.02
C ALA A 94 -2.59 6.65 0.75
N VAL A 95 -3.09 7.67 0.06
CA VAL A 95 -3.94 8.69 0.70
C VAL A 95 -5.28 8.09 1.14
N TRP A 96 -5.87 7.23 0.30
CA TRP A 96 -7.07 6.52 0.71
C TRP A 96 -6.81 5.67 1.95
N LEU A 97 -5.71 4.93 1.96
CA LEU A 97 -5.33 4.08 3.09
C LEU A 97 -5.18 4.90 4.36
N ARG A 98 -4.46 6.01 4.26
CA ARG A 98 -4.18 6.91 5.38
C ARG A 98 -5.43 7.56 5.94
N ASP A 99 -6.31 8.04 5.06
CA ASP A 99 -7.41 8.90 5.47
C ASP A 99 -8.71 8.14 5.70
N SER A 100 -8.88 6.99 5.05
CA SER A 100 -10.17 6.29 5.06
C SER A 100 -10.13 4.94 5.73
N PHE A 101 -8.97 4.31 5.85
CA PHE A 101 -8.88 2.96 6.39
C PHE A 101 -8.22 2.90 7.76
N VAL A 102 -7.05 3.50 7.91
CA VAL A 102 -6.34 3.44 9.20
C VAL A 102 -6.92 4.48 10.16
N PRO A 103 -6.81 4.24 11.48
CA PRO A 103 -7.49 5.11 12.47
C PRO A 103 -6.86 6.49 12.65
N ALA A 104 -5.63 6.71 12.21
CA ALA A 104 -4.98 8.02 12.31
C ALA A 104 -4.01 8.20 11.15
N PRO A 105 -3.78 9.45 10.70
CA PRO A 105 -3.02 9.67 9.46
C PRO A 105 -1.51 9.48 9.57
N ASP A 106 -0.98 9.29 10.78
CA ASP A 106 0.44 9.09 10.98
C ASP A 106 0.82 7.61 11.14
N LEU A 107 -0.08 6.69 10.77
CA LEU A 107 0.11 5.26 11.00
C LEU A 107 0.52 4.46 9.78
N VAL A 108 0.98 5.12 8.71
CA VAL A 108 1.36 4.40 7.49
C VAL A 108 2.84 4.62 7.20
N ARG A 109 3.53 3.51 6.94
CA ARG A 109 4.91 3.50 6.47
C ARG A 109 4.94 2.86 5.09
N PHE A 110 5.93 3.21 4.28
CA PHE A 110 6.03 2.62 2.94
C PHE A 110 7.46 2.22 2.61
N VAL A 111 7.57 1.27 1.69
CA VAL A 111 8.84 0.91 1.07
C VAL A 111 8.54 0.51 -0.38
N SER A 112 9.52 0.67 -1.28
CA SER A 112 9.38 0.23 -2.66
C SER A 112 10.34 -0.91 -2.95
N SER A 113 9.99 -1.77 -3.90
CA SER A 113 10.89 -2.83 -4.35
C SER A 113 12.16 -2.26 -4.97
N LEU A 114 12.04 -1.11 -5.63
CA LEU A 114 13.19 -0.43 -6.22
C LEU A 114 14.22 -0.04 -5.16
N ALA A 115 13.74 0.53 -4.04
CA ALA A 115 14.63 0.88 -2.93
C ALA A 115 15.21 -0.37 -2.26
N MET A 116 14.39 -1.41 -2.09
CA MET A 116 14.85 -2.66 -1.50
C MET A 116 15.95 -3.32 -2.33
N ALA A 117 15.84 -3.26 -3.64
CA ALA A 117 16.88 -3.79 -4.53
C ALA A 117 18.20 -3.04 -4.38
N ASP A 118 18.16 -1.78 -3.91
CA ASP A 118 19.34 -0.97 -3.65
C ASP A 118 19.80 -1.06 -2.19
N GLY A 119 19.23 -1.97 -1.41
CA GLY A 119 19.62 -2.18 -0.02
C GLY A 119 18.83 -1.38 1.01
N GLU A 120 17.89 -0.54 0.59
CA GLU A 120 17.14 0.29 1.52
C GLU A 120 15.83 -0.39 1.88
N GLU A 121 15.82 -1.04 3.04
CA GLU A 121 14.68 -1.83 3.48
C GLU A 121 13.90 -1.23 4.64
N THR A 122 14.35 -0.08 5.16
CA THR A 122 13.68 0.56 6.29
C THR A 122 12.42 1.28 5.81
N PRO A 123 11.24 0.95 6.33
CA PRO A 123 10.03 1.67 5.95
C PRO A 123 10.09 3.14 6.33
N LEU A 124 9.61 3.99 5.45
CA LEU A 124 9.62 5.44 5.62
C LEU A 124 8.22 5.94 5.96
N PRO A 125 8.11 7.01 6.76
CA PRO A 125 6.79 7.54 7.10
C PRO A 125 6.12 8.18 5.89
N LEU A 126 4.82 7.89 5.73
CA LEU A 126 4.01 8.57 4.73
C LEU A 126 3.59 9.93 5.30
N PRO A 127 3.67 11.02 4.53
CA PRO A 127 3.22 12.32 5.05
C PRO A 127 1.77 12.26 5.49
N SER A 128 1.49 12.85 6.64
CA SER A 128 0.15 12.81 7.22
C SER A 128 -0.74 13.94 6.76
N ASP A 129 -0.19 14.96 6.10
CA ASP A 129 -0.89 16.19 5.79
C ASP A 129 -0.90 16.57 4.31
N ARG A 130 -0.43 15.68 3.42
CA ARG A 130 -0.40 15.95 1.99
C ARG A 130 -1.53 15.23 1.27
N ASP A 131 -2.01 15.83 0.19
CA ASP A 131 -3.02 15.20 -0.66
C ASP A 131 -2.37 14.17 -1.59
N SER A 132 -3.17 13.56 -2.47
CA SER A 132 -2.66 12.51 -3.36
C SER A 132 -1.61 13.02 -4.32
N GLU A 133 -1.71 14.26 -4.77
CA GLU A 133 -0.71 14.86 -5.63
C GLU A 133 0.61 15.06 -4.89
N GLY A 134 0.55 15.58 -3.66
CA GLY A 134 1.75 15.76 -2.83
C GLY A 134 2.40 14.46 -2.44
N VAL A 135 1.61 13.43 -2.11
CA VAL A 135 2.15 12.11 -1.82
C VAL A 135 2.75 11.49 -3.08
N GLY A 136 2.07 11.61 -4.21
CA GLY A 136 2.60 11.13 -5.49
C GLY A 136 3.94 11.75 -5.83
N ASP A 137 4.08 13.06 -5.63
CA ASP A 137 5.35 13.74 -5.85
C ASP A 137 6.45 13.22 -4.94
N LEU A 138 6.14 12.99 -3.67
CA LEU A 138 7.10 12.46 -2.72
C LEU A 138 7.55 11.05 -3.13
N LEU A 139 6.61 10.21 -3.54
CA LEU A 139 6.94 8.85 -3.97
C LEU A 139 7.75 8.86 -5.26
N ARG A 140 7.46 9.80 -6.17
CA ARG A 140 8.23 9.92 -7.40
C ARG A 140 9.67 10.31 -7.10
N ARG A 141 9.90 11.25 -6.19
CA ARG A 141 11.25 11.62 -5.77
C ARG A 141 11.96 10.47 -5.09
N HIS A 142 11.22 9.68 -4.31
CA HIS A 142 11.76 8.49 -3.69
C HIS A 142 12.27 7.51 -4.76
N LEU A 143 11.48 7.26 -5.81
CA LEU A 143 11.90 6.37 -6.88
C LEU A 143 13.08 6.93 -7.66
N ASP A 144 13.10 8.24 -7.92
CA ASP A 144 14.19 8.88 -8.64
C ASP A 144 15.53 8.70 -7.92
N ALA A 145 15.50 8.64 -6.60
CA ALA A 145 16.72 8.44 -5.82
C ALA A 145 17.33 7.06 -6.03
N PHE A 146 16.54 6.08 -6.44
CA PHE A 146 17.00 4.69 -6.64
C PHE A 146 16.98 4.25 -8.10
N ASP A 147 16.44 5.06 -8.98
CA ASP A 147 16.36 4.75 -10.41
C ASP A 147 17.63 5.25 -11.09
N ARG A 148 18.51 4.34 -11.43
CA ARG A 148 19.81 4.68 -11.98
C ARG A 148 20.03 4.19 -13.38
#